data_2ba66fec3306bd7acabd3803882d2ba6
#
_entry.id   2ba66fec3306bd7acabd3803882d2ba6
#
_cell.length_a   1.000
_cell.length_b   1.000
_cell.length_c   1.000
_cell.angle_alpha   90.00
_cell.angle_beta   90.00
_cell.angle_gamma   90.00
#
_symmetry.space_group_name_H-M   'P 1'
#
loop_
_entity.id
_entity.type
_entity.pdbx_description
1 polymer ?
#
loop_
_entity_poly.entity_id
_entity_poly.type
_entity_poly.pdbx_seq_one_letter_code
_entity_poly.pdbx_strand_id
1 'polypeptide(L)'
;MASIICTFYSKILAKTTTAQVFLPSFSGKEAFSLSDDERFHTDRKFKALVLLHGYSESYNAWQRYSQMELFGEDNGIAIICPDGNNGHYTDWETGPQYLTFLNDEFLPAMRAMFPLSDKRQDTFVGGLSMGGYGALKWAFTYPQTFSHLLNFSGGVDIVDRIAYYKERPETAKTMETVYGNLDKVKDSKHDNYWLLKNYDTDQYPLPRLFSSCGTEDGPVFGVHRKLVEMYRELGGDVTVFECEGVHDFHFWNKALERAMYTWLPNEREKYNKE
;
A
#
# COMPACT_ATOMS: atom_id res chain seq x y z
N MET A 1 16.13 12.66 4.60
CA MET A 1 15.74 11.23 4.38
C MET A 1 16.83 10.51 3.62
N ALA A 2 17.13 9.27 4.01
CA ALA A 2 18.01 8.41 3.22
C ALA A 2 17.18 7.69 2.14
N SER A 3 17.58 7.82 0.87
CA SER A 3 16.93 7.20 -0.29
C SER A 3 17.80 6.05 -0.80
N ILE A 4 17.25 4.84 -0.83
CA ILE A 4 18.01 3.60 -1.06
C ILE A 4 17.29 2.75 -2.10
N ILE A 5 17.98 2.34 -3.16
CA ILE A 5 17.50 1.30 -4.07
C ILE A 5 18.00 -0.04 -3.54
N CYS A 6 17.09 -0.86 -3.06
CA CYS A 6 17.39 -2.18 -2.52
C CYS A 6 17.06 -3.26 -3.56
N THR A 7 18.08 -3.95 -4.04
CA THR A 7 17.94 -5.03 -5.00
C THR A 7 18.40 -6.34 -4.35
N PHE A 8 17.54 -7.37 -4.38
CA PHE A 8 17.84 -8.67 -3.79
C PHE A 8 17.21 -9.81 -4.59
N TYR A 9 17.73 -11.03 -4.40
CA TYR A 9 17.15 -12.21 -5.03
C TYR A 9 15.95 -12.70 -4.23
N SER A 10 14.79 -12.81 -4.88
CA SER A 10 13.59 -13.42 -4.31
C SER A 10 13.54 -14.91 -4.68
N LYS A 11 13.45 -15.75 -3.67
CA LYS A 11 13.24 -17.18 -3.84
C LYS A 11 11.83 -17.48 -4.33
N ILE A 12 10.82 -16.76 -3.80
CA ILE A 12 9.41 -16.97 -4.15
C ILE A 12 9.15 -16.57 -5.61
N LEU A 13 9.70 -15.42 -6.04
CA LEU A 13 9.56 -14.97 -7.43
C LEU A 13 10.58 -15.61 -8.38
N ALA A 14 11.57 -16.34 -7.85
CA ALA A 14 12.68 -16.95 -8.59
C ALA A 14 13.45 -15.97 -9.49
N LYS A 15 13.60 -14.72 -9.02
CA LYS A 15 14.29 -13.64 -9.75
C LYS A 15 14.85 -12.58 -8.81
N THR A 16 15.75 -11.77 -9.32
CA THR A 16 16.14 -10.52 -8.66
C THR A 16 14.98 -9.52 -8.75
N THR A 17 14.65 -8.89 -7.61
CA THR A 17 13.63 -7.86 -7.50
C THR A 17 14.19 -6.60 -6.85
N THR A 18 13.51 -5.48 -7.00
CA THR A 18 13.96 -4.17 -6.52
C THR A 18 12.87 -3.50 -5.71
N ALA A 19 13.28 -2.77 -4.70
CA ALA A 19 12.41 -1.87 -3.95
C ALA A 19 13.09 -0.51 -3.76
N GLN A 20 12.31 0.55 -3.69
CA GLN A 20 12.74 1.83 -3.18
C GLN A 20 12.46 1.89 -1.69
N VAL A 21 13.46 2.27 -0.90
CA VAL A 21 13.34 2.40 0.56
C VAL A 21 13.76 3.81 0.96
N PHE A 22 12.92 4.48 1.73
CA PHE A 22 13.18 5.77 2.31
C PHE A 22 13.17 5.65 3.82
N LEU A 23 14.27 6.05 4.45
CA LEU A 23 14.38 6.08 5.90
C LEU A 23 14.45 7.53 6.36
N PRO A 24 13.63 7.94 7.34
CA PRO A 24 13.76 9.26 7.97
C PRO A 24 15.20 9.46 8.47
N SER A 25 15.77 10.61 8.18
CA SER A 25 17.10 11.01 8.62
C SER A 25 17.03 12.34 9.36
N PHE A 26 18.14 12.86 9.78
CA PHE A 26 18.19 14.16 10.42
C PHE A 26 17.99 15.26 9.40
N SER A 27 17.17 16.26 9.73
CA SER A 27 17.18 17.53 9.03
C SER A 27 18.54 18.23 9.19
N GLY A 28 18.85 19.17 8.31
CA GLY A 28 20.07 19.95 8.45
C GLY A 28 20.18 20.67 9.80
N LYS A 29 19.06 21.15 10.37
CA LYS A 29 19.01 21.77 11.70
C LYS A 29 19.36 20.78 12.81
N GLU A 30 18.74 19.60 12.79
CA GLU A 30 18.96 18.53 13.77
C GLU A 30 20.41 18.01 13.70
N ALA A 31 20.99 17.89 12.51
CA ALA A 31 22.38 17.43 12.33
C ALA A 31 23.40 18.32 13.05
N PHE A 32 23.08 19.58 13.26
CA PHE A 32 23.93 20.51 14.02
C PHE A 32 23.61 20.62 15.51
N SER A 33 22.42 20.22 15.94
CA SER A 33 21.97 20.35 17.32
C SER A 33 22.08 19.05 18.13
N LEU A 34 22.03 17.91 17.47
CA LEU A 34 22.12 16.61 18.12
C LEU A 34 23.57 16.15 18.34
N SER A 35 23.82 15.49 19.46
CA SER A 35 25.08 14.79 19.73
C SER A 35 25.25 13.58 18.77
N ASP A 36 26.47 13.06 18.66
CA ASP A 36 26.73 11.88 17.82
C ASP A 36 25.96 10.64 18.33
N ASP A 37 25.82 10.48 19.65
CA ASP A 37 25.04 9.38 20.25
C ASP A 37 23.55 9.48 19.88
N GLU A 38 22.97 10.67 19.87
CA GLU A 38 21.59 10.90 19.45
C GLU A 38 21.40 10.66 17.95
N ARG A 39 22.38 11.07 17.14
CA ARG A 39 22.32 10.90 15.67
C ARG A 39 22.47 9.45 15.23
N PHE A 40 23.33 8.68 15.89
CA PHE A 40 23.67 7.33 15.48
C PHE A 40 23.07 6.25 16.38
N HIS A 41 21.94 6.55 17.02
CA HIS A 41 21.25 5.63 17.90
C HIS A 41 20.74 4.39 17.14
N THR A 42 21.31 3.21 17.46
CA THR A 42 21.07 1.99 16.69
C THR A 42 19.78 1.25 17.05
N ASP A 43 19.14 1.58 18.18
CA ASP A 43 17.95 0.89 18.67
C ASP A 43 16.63 1.48 18.13
N ARG A 44 16.71 2.57 17.40
CA ARG A 44 15.52 3.20 16.82
C ARG A 44 14.91 2.30 15.75
N LYS A 45 13.60 2.04 15.88
CA LYS A 45 12.78 1.36 14.88
C LYS A 45 11.75 2.31 14.32
N PHE A 46 11.68 2.44 12.99
CA PHE A 46 10.73 3.30 12.32
C PHE A 46 9.39 2.60 12.12
N LYS A 47 8.30 3.35 12.23
CA LYS A 47 7.03 2.97 11.62
C LYS A 47 7.23 2.88 10.11
N ALA A 48 6.56 1.94 9.46
CA ALA A 48 6.74 1.69 8.04
C ALA A 48 5.42 1.76 7.27
N LEU A 49 5.42 2.52 6.17
CA LEU A 49 4.37 2.54 5.16
C LEU A 49 4.86 1.84 3.90
N VAL A 50 4.24 0.72 3.54
CA VAL A 50 4.46 0.08 2.24
C VAL A 50 3.52 0.71 1.23
N LEU A 51 4.06 1.32 0.16
CA LEU A 51 3.30 1.97 -0.91
C LEU A 51 3.39 1.16 -2.21
N LEU A 52 2.25 0.64 -2.65
CA LEU A 52 2.12 -0.16 -3.86
C LEU A 52 1.80 0.73 -5.06
N HIS A 53 2.50 0.51 -6.18
CA HIS A 53 2.32 1.26 -7.42
C HIS A 53 1.11 0.79 -8.24
N GLY A 54 0.72 1.56 -9.26
CA GLY A 54 -0.35 1.25 -10.19
C GLY A 54 0.09 0.33 -11.34
N TYR A 55 -0.86 -0.05 -12.18
CA TYR A 55 -0.59 -0.80 -13.42
C TYR A 55 0.31 0.01 -14.36
N SER A 56 1.22 -0.64 -15.05
CA SER A 56 2.22 -0.05 -15.94
C SER A 56 3.31 0.80 -15.27
N GLU A 57 3.38 0.77 -13.94
CA GLU A 57 4.39 1.47 -13.14
C GLU A 57 5.35 0.46 -12.47
N SER A 58 6.28 0.96 -11.67
CA SER A 58 7.28 0.17 -10.96
C SER A 58 7.57 0.73 -9.55
N TYR A 59 8.50 0.11 -8.83
CA TYR A 59 8.88 0.49 -7.47
C TYR A 59 9.19 1.98 -7.25
N ASN A 60 9.56 2.74 -8.30
CA ASN A 60 9.94 4.15 -8.19
C ASN A 60 8.82 5.13 -8.58
N ALA A 61 7.60 4.65 -8.87
CA ALA A 61 6.50 5.51 -9.32
C ALA A 61 6.15 6.59 -8.30
N TRP A 62 6.01 6.22 -7.05
CA TRP A 62 5.73 7.15 -5.96
C TRP A 62 6.81 8.22 -5.80
N GLN A 63 8.09 7.85 -5.92
CA GLN A 63 9.21 8.79 -5.88
C GLN A 63 9.16 9.79 -7.04
N ARG A 64 8.89 9.30 -8.25
CA ARG A 64 8.94 10.13 -9.47
C ARG A 64 7.82 11.15 -9.54
N TYR A 65 6.67 10.86 -8.95
CA TYR A 65 5.46 11.63 -9.20
C TYR A 65 4.82 12.22 -7.94
N SER A 66 5.38 11.97 -6.75
CA SER A 66 4.86 12.52 -5.49
C SER A 66 5.95 13.11 -4.61
N GLN A 67 5.53 13.77 -3.54
CA GLN A 67 6.41 14.32 -2.52
C GLN A 67 6.55 13.37 -1.31
N MET A 68 6.43 12.07 -1.52
CA MET A 68 6.40 11.09 -0.44
C MET A 68 7.65 11.11 0.44
N GLU A 69 8.82 11.45 -0.11
CA GLU A 69 10.06 11.58 0.67
C GLU A 69 9.94 12.68 1.73
N LEU A 70 9.45 13.86 1.32
CA LEU A 70 9.20 14.96 2.23
C LEU A 70 8.18 14.56 3.31
N PHE A 71 7.09 13.93 2.90
CA PHE A 71 6.04 13.52 3.84
C PHE A 71 6.53 12.47 4.83
N GLY A 72 7.33 11.51 4.38
CA GLY A 72 7.94 10.49 5.24
C GLY A 72 8.94 11.08 6.24
N GLU A 73 9.79 12.00 5.77
CA GLU A 73 10.76 12.73 6.63
C GLU A 73 10.04 13.51 7.73
N ASP A 74 9.10 14.36 7.34
CA ASP A 74 8.37 15.24 8.28
C ASP A 74 7.57 14.46 9.35
N ASN A 75 7.18 13.23 9.06
CA ASN A 75 6.35 12.42 9.96
C ASN A 75 7.12 11.29 10.65
N GLY A 76 8.41 11.13 10.37
CA GLY A 76 9.25 10.08 10.96
C GLY A 76 8.84 8.65 10.53
N ILE A 77 8.23 8.51 9.34
CA ILE A 77 7.73 7.24 8.80
C ILE A 77 8.63 6.77 7.66
N ALA A 78 9.18 5.57 7.77
CA ALA A 78 9.86 4.92 6.65
C ALA A 78 8.87 4.55 5.56
N ILE A 79 9.23 4.77 4.29
CA ILE A 79 8.39 4.41 3.13
C ILE A 79 9.11 3.38 2.29
N ILE A 80 8.39 2.32 1.92
CA ILE A 80 8.93 1.18 1.19
C ILE A 80 8.04 0.89 -0.02
N CYS A 81 8.63 0.92 -1.21
CA CYS A 81 7.90 0.73 -2.47
C CYS A 81 8.44 -0.52 -3.18
N PRO A 82 7.78 -1.68 -3.07
CA PRO A 82 8.15 -2.88 -3.81
C PRO A 82 7.81 -2.77 -5.29
N ASP A 83 8.53 -3.52 -6.12
CA ASP A 83 8.12 -3.79 -7.48
C ASP A 83 7.10 -4.95 -7.50
N GLY A 84 5.87 -4.62 -7.87
CA GLY A 84 4.78 -5.59 -8.05
C GLY A 84 4.58 -5.99 -9.53
N ASN A 85 5.36 -5.41 -10.46
CA ASN A 85 5.13 -5.56 -11.89
C ASN A 85 3.64 -5.27 -12.21
N ASN A 86 3.10 -5.81 -13.29
CA ASN A 86 1.66 -5.82 -13.57
C ASN A 86 0.95 -7.04 -12.94
N GLY A 87 1.43 -7.47 -11.76
CA GLY A 87 1.03 -8.72 -11.12
C GLY A 87 -0.23 -8.65 -10.27
N HIS A 88 -0.90 -7.50 -10.21
CA HIS A 88 -2.08 -7.27 -9.37
C HIS A 88 -1.87 -7.61 -7.89
N TYR A 89 -0.61 -7.72 -7.45
CA TYR A 89 -0.26 -8.07 -6.06
C TYR A 89 -1.00 -9.31 -5.54
N THR A 90 -1.23 -10.26 -6.44
CA THR A 90 -1.90 -11.53 -6.12
C THR A 90 -1.01 -12.71 -6.54
N ASP A 91 -1.25 -13.85 -5.93
CA ASP A 91 -0.64 -15.08 -6.41
C ASP A 91 -1.36 -15.53 -7.68
N TRP A 92 -0.62 -15.61 -8.77
CA TRP A 92 -1.18 -16.01 -10.05
C TRP A 92 -1.58 -17.48 -10.03
N GLU A 93 -2.61 -17.82 -10.74
CA GLU A 93 -2.99 -19.23 -10.91
C GLU A 93 -1.86 -20.02 -11.58
N THR A 94 -1.20 -19.40 -12.57
CA THR A 94 -0.02 -19.97 -13.23
C THR A 94 1.03 -18.88 -13.37
N GLY A 95 2.01 -18.87 -12.46
CA GLY A 95 3.09 -17.88 -12.53
C GLY A 95 3.56 -17.35 -11.17
N PRO A 96 4.01 -16.09 -11.12
CA PRO A 96 4.58 -15.50 -9.91
C PRO A 96 3.58 -15.38 -8.75
N GLN A 97 4.06 -15.64 -7.54
CA GLN A 97 3.28 -15.59 -6.31
C GLN A 97 3.52 -14.26 -5.58
N TYR A 98 2.94 -13.16 -6.12
CA TYR A 98 3.25 -11.81 -5.62
C TYR A 98 2.73 -11.54 -4.22
N LEU A 99 1.56 -12.03 -3.84
CA LEU A 99 1.02 -11.82 -2.49
C LEU A 99 1.83 -12.57 -1.45
N THR A 100 2.14 -13.84 -1.72
CA THR A 100 3.03 -14.65 -0.89
C THR A 100 4.41 -14.03 -0.79
N PHE A 101 4.97 -13.54 -1.91
CA PHE A 101 6.24 -12.81 -1.90
C PHE A 101 6.21 -11.59 -0.97
N LEU A 102 5.19 -10.75 -1.08
CA LEU A 102 5.08 -9.55 -0.26
C LEU A 102 5.02 -9.87 1.24
N ASN A 103 4.26 -10.89 1.61
CA ASN A 103 4.03 -11.23 3.02
C ASN A 103 5.16 -12.06 3.61
N ASP A 104 5.59 -13.11 2.94
CA ASP A 104 6.45 -14.15 3.51
C ASP A 104 7.94 -13.92 3.23
N GLU A 105 8.27 -13.06 2.26
CA GLU A 105 9.67 -12.77 1.90
C GLU A 105 9.99 -11.27 1.93
N PHE A 106 9.24 -10.42 1.23
CA PHE A 106 9.56 -9.01 1.07
C PHE A 106 9.56 -8.25 2.40
N LEU A 107 8.44 -8.24 3.11
CA LEU A 107 8.32 -7.50 4.37
C LEU A 107 9.29 -8.02 5.45
N PRO A 108 9.47 -9.34 5.64
CA PRO A 108 10.52 -9.88 6.51
C PRO A 108 11.94 -9.46 6.09
N ALA A 109 12.26 -9.49 4.79
CA ALA A 109 13.56 -9.06 4.29
C ALA A 109 13.82 -7.56 4.56
N MET A 110 12.83 -6.70 4.33
CA MET A 110 12.94 -5.26 4.63
C MET A 110 13.18 -5.02 6.13
N ARG A 111 12.48 -5.75 7.01
CA ARG A 111 12.69 -5.68 8.47
C ARG A 111 14.05 -6.20 8.92
N ALA A 112 14.59 -7.18 8.24
CA ALA A 112 15.94 -7.71 8.53
C ALA A 112 17.07 -6.78 8.08
N MET A 113 16.87 -6.08 6.95
CA MET A 113 17.90 -5.19 6.38
C MET A 113 17.83 -3.76 6.90
N PHE A 114 16.67 -3.30 7.34
CA PHE A 114 16.45 -1.91 7.75
C PHE A 114 15.84 -1.82 9.15
N PRO A 115 16.04 -0.71 9.89
CA PRO A 115 15.55 -0.54 11.24
C PRO A 115 14.03 -0.25 11.28
N LEU A 116 13.23 -1.20 10.83
CA LEU A 116 11.77 -1.12 10.78
C LEU A 116 11.13 -1.82 11.98
N SER A 117 10.02 -1.27 12.48
CA SER A 117 9.23 -1.93 13.51
C SER A 117 8.57 -3.20 12.96
N ASP A 118 8.52 -4.23 13.79
CA ASP A 118 7.81 -5.48 13.51
C ASP A 118 6.38 -5.51 14.08
N LYS A 119 6.00 -4.45 14.81
CA LYS A 119 4.70 -4.35 15.45
C LYS A 119 3.61 -4.00 14.43
N ARG A 120 2.45 -4.65 14.57
CA ARG A 120 1.27 -4.37 13.73
C ARG A 120 0.88 -2.90 13.75
N GLN A 121 0.85 -2.26 14.94
CA GLN A 121 0.47 -0.85 15.11
C GLN A 121 1.40 0.13 14.38
N ASP A 122 2.60 -0.28 14.04
CA ASP A 122 3.62 0.54 13.38
C ASP A 122 3.77 0.19 11.89
N THR A 123 2.96 -0.75 11.38
CA THR A 123 3.04 -1.23 10.00
C THR A 123 1.78 -0.85 9.23
N PHE A 124 1.97 -0.11 8.13
CA PHE A 124 0.92 0.45 7.30
C PHE A 124 1.10 -0.01 5.86
N VAL A 125 0.00 -0.15 5.13
CA VAL A 125 0.03 -0.44 3.70
C VAL A 125 -0.91 0.47 2.94
N GLY A 126 -0.51 0.87 1.76
CA GLY A 126 -1.35 1.66 0.87
C GLY A 126 -0.97 1.45 -0.59
N GLY A 127 -1.80 1.95 -1.48
CA GLY A 127 -1.51 1.89 -2.90
C GLY A 127 -2.53 2.61 -3.75
N LEU A 128 -2.12 2.94 -4.97
CA LEU A 128 -2.96 3.58 -5.97
C LEU A 128 -3.44 2.58 -7.03
N SER A 129 -4.67 2.74 -7.51
CA SER A 129 -5.20 1.94 -8.63
C SER A 129 -5.04 0.42 -8.38
N MET A 130 -4.24 -0.28 -9.22
CA MET A 130 -3.85 -1.67 -9.00
C MET A 130 -3.22 -1.89 -7.61
N GLY A 131 -2.39 -0.96 -7.13
CA GLY A 131 -1.80 -1.01 -5.80
C GLY A 131 -2.83 -0.87 -4.67
N GLY A 132 -3.92 -0.14 -4.89
CA GLY A 132 -5.05 -0.06 -3.96
C GLY A 132 -5.76 -1.41 -3.83
N TYR A 133 -6.00 -2.09 -4.94
CA TYR A 133 -6.48 -3.49 -4.93
C TYR A 133 -5.54 -4.40 -4.14
N GLY A 134 -4.22 -4.30 -4.40
CA GLY A 134 -3.21 -5.11 -3.73
C GLY A 134 -3.10 -4.85 -2.23
N ALA A 135 -3.17 -3.58 -1.82
CA ALA A 135 -3.11 -3.18 -0.41
C ALA A 135 -4.29 -3.74 0.40
N LEU A 136 -5.51 -3.62 -0.15
CA LEU A 136 -6.72 -4.19 0.44
C LEU A 136 -6.61 -5.72 0.55
N LYS A 137 -6.24 -6.37 -0.54
CA LYS A 137 -6.06 -7.82 -0.59
C LYS A 137 -5.06 -8.30 0.44
N TRP A 138 -3.88 -7.66 0.51
CA TRP A 138 -2.85 -8.03 1.47
C TRP A 138 -3.33 -7.87 2.91
N ALA A 139 -3.93 -6.72 3.24
CA ALA A 139 -4.42 -6.45 4.58
C ALA A 139 -5.56 -7.41 5.02
N PHE A 140 -6.45 -7.79 4.10
CA PHE A 140 -7.55 -8.70 4.42
C PHE A 140 -7.13 -10.17 4.47
N THR A 141 -6.13 -10.55 3.69
CA THR A 141 -5.61 -11.93 3.70
C THR A 141 -4.71 -12.20 4.91
N TYR A 142 -3.97 -11.15 5.38
CA TYR A 142 -3.03 -11.25 6.51
C TYR A 142 -3.36 -10.23 7.60
N PRO A 143 -4.44 -10.44 8.36
CA PRO A 143 -5.00 -9.45 9.28
C PRO A 143 -4.08 -9.06 10.44
N GLN A 144 -3.09 -9.91 10.75
CA GLN A 144 -2.10 -9.67 11.81
C GLN A 144 -1.03 -8.64 11.42
N THR A 145 -0.96 -8.22 10.14
CA THR A 145 0.21 -7.49 9.63
C THR A 145 0.07 -5.99 9.74
N PHE A 146 -1.09 -5.44 9.40
CA PHE A 146 -1.29 -3.99 9.24
C PHE A 146 -2.33 -3.42 10.19
N SER A 147 -2.04 -2.24 10.72
CA SER A 147 -2.99 -1.46 11.53
C SER A 147 -3.71 -0.38 10.73
N HIS A 148 -3.11 0.11 9.65
CA HIS A 148 -3.63 1.18 8.81
C HIS A 148 -3.53 0.80 7.34
N LEU A 149 -4.57 1.13 6.58
CA LEU A 149 -4.75 0.80 5.19
C LEU A 149 -5.12 2.06 4.40
N LEU A 150 -4.38 2.38 3.34
CA LEU A 150 -4.61 3.54 2.51
C LEU A 150 -4.99 3.10 1.10
N ASN A 151 -6.13 3.57 0.63
CA ASN A 151 -6.64 3.29 -0.71
C ASN A 151 -6.73 4.61 -1.51
N PHE A 152 -5.94 4.71 -2.58
CA PHE A 152 -5.91 5.86 -3.48
C PHE A 152 -6.50 5.47 -4.84
N SER A 153 -7.75 5.79 -5.10
CA SER A 153 -8.47 5.42 -6.35
C SER A 153 -8.28 3.94 -6.70
N GLY A 154 -8.35 3.04 -5.72
CA GLY A 154 -8.05 1.63 -5.92
C GLY A 154 -9.07 0.93 -6.79
N GLY A 155 -8.60 0.09 -7.70
CA GLY A 155 -9.40 -0.79 -8.54
C GLY A 155 -9.95 -2.00 -7.78
N VAL A 156 -10.69 -1.75 -6.71
CA VAL A 156 -11.10 -2.74 -5.70
C VAL A 156 -12.00 -3.84 -6.28
N ASP A 157 -12.90 -3.47 -7.19
CA ASP A 157 -13.90 -4.37 -7.78
C ASP A 157 -13.37 -5.04 -9.05
N ILE A 158 -12.62 -6.13 -8.86
CA ILE A 158 -12.14 -6.93 -9.98
C ILE A 158 -13.29 -7.68 -10.67
N VAL A 159 -14.35 -8.00 -9.94
CA VAL A 159 -15.50 -8.75 -10.46
C VAL A 159 -16.25 -7.95 -11.51
N ASP A 160 -16.48 -6.66 -11.27
CA ASP A 160 -17.12 -5.77 -12.25
C ASP A 160 -16.26 -5.59 -13.52
N ARG A 161 -14.94 -5.71 -13.41
CA ARG A 161 -14.02 -5.63 -14.55
C ARG A 161 -13.97 -6.89 -15.41
N ILE A 162 -14.43 -8.03 -14.92
CA ILE A 162 -14.37 -9.31 -15.67
C ILE A 162 -15.16 -9.22 -16.98
N ALA A 163 -16.33 -8.61 -16.99
CA ALA A 163 -17.11 -8.40 -18.23
C ALA A 163 -16.28 -7.64 -19.29
N TYR A 164 -15.66 -6.54 -18.87
CA TYR A 164 -14.77 -5.76 -19.73
C TYR A 164 -13.57 -6.57 -20.25
N TYR A 165 -12.97 -7.43 -19.44
CA TYR A 165 -11.85 -8.27 -19.84
C TYR A 165 -12.30 -9.32 -20.87
N LYS A 166 -13.45 -9.96 -20.64
CA LYS A 166 -13.99 -11.00 -21.54
C LYS A 166 -14.32 -10.51 -22.96
N GLU A 167 -14.66 -9.23 -23.09
CA GLU A 167 -14.89 -8.60 -24.40
C GLU A 167 -13.60 -8.38 -25.20
N ARG A 168 -12.43 -8.59 -24.59
CA ARG A 168 -11.10 -8.34 -25.18
C ARG A 168 -10.23 -9.58 -25.05
N PRO A 169 -10.15 -10.44 -26.09
CA PRO A 169 -9.53 -11.77 -26.02
C PRO A 169 -8.10 -11.77 -25.45
N GLU A 170 -7.26 -10.82 -25.87
CA GLU A 170 -5.88 -10.74 -25.36
C GLU A 170 -5.81 -10.35 -23.89
N THR A 171 -6.69 -9.44 -23.45
CA THR A 171 -6.80 -9.06 -22.04
C THR A 171 -7.35 -10.22 -21.21
N ALA A 172 -8.40 -10.90 -21.70
CA ALA A 172 -8.97 -12.07 -21.06
C ALA A 172 -7.91 -13.14 -20.78
N LYS A 173 -7.13 -13.49 -21.82
CA LYS A 173 -6.04 -14.47 -21.72
C LYS A 173 -5.00 -14.09 -20.66
N THR A 174 -4.62 -12.81 -20.61
CA THR A 174 -3.70 -12.31 -19.56
C THR A 174 -4.32 -12.42 -18.19
N MET A 175 -5.58 -12.03 -18.03
CA MET A 175 -6.28 -12.10 -16.74
C MET A 175 -6.55 -13.54 -16.30
N GLU A 176 -6.78 -14.46 -17.22
CA GLU A 176 -6.86 -15.91 -16.92
C GLU A 176 -5.54 -16.48 -16.39
N THR A 177 -4.40 -15.96 -16.84
CA THR A 177 -3.09 -16.34 -16.28
C THR A 177 -2.97 -15.89 -14.83
N VAL A 178 -3.52 -14.70 -14.51
CA VAL A 178 -3.49 -14.14 -13.15
C VAL A 178 -4.52 -14.79 -12.24
N TYR A 179 -5.77 -14.83 -12.66
CA TYR A 179 -6.91 -15.16 -11.81
C TYR A 179 -7.47 -16.58 -12.04
N GLY A 180 -6.97 -17.31 -13.04
CA GLY A 180 -7.56 -18.58 -13.46
C GLY A 180 -8.87 -18.37 -14.21
N ASN A 181 -9.83 -19.24 -13.97
CA ASN A 181 -11.16 -19.14 -14.59
C ASN A 181 -11.88 -17.87 -14.12
N LEU A 182 -12.07 -16.91 -15.04
CA LEU A 182 -12.68 -15.60 -14.74
C LEU A 182 -14.12 -15.71 -14.22
N ASP A 183 -14.85 -16.79 -14.52
CA ASP A 183 -16.19 -17.03 -13.97
C ASP A 183 -16.19 -17.41 -12.47
N LYS A 184 -15.03 -17.78 -11.94
CA LYS A 184 -14.83 -18.18 -10.54
C LYS A 184 -14.16 -17.12 -9.67
N VAL A 185 -13.93 -15.92 -10.18
CA VAL A 185 -13.27 -14.84 -9.42
C VAL A 185 -14.19 -14.26 -8.36
N LYS A 186 -15.49 -14.14 -8.67
CA LYS A 186 -16.48 -13.71 -7.69
C LYS A 186 -16.54 -14.69 -6.50
N ASP A 187 -16.66 -14.16 -5.31
CA ASP A 187 -16.73 -14.91 -4.05
C ASP A 187 -15.49 -15.81 -3.82
N SER A 188 -14.31 -15.37 -4.28
CA SER A 188 -13.05 -16.09 -4.15
C SER A 188 -11.97 -15.24 -3.46
N LYS A 189 -10.79 -15.84 -3.26
CA LYS A 189 -9.58 -15.14 -2.77
C LYS A 189 -9.16 -13.92 -3.61
N HIS A 190 -9.69 -13.74 -4.80
CA HIS A 190 -9.40 -12.62 -5.69
C HIS A 190 -10.42 -11.47 -5.57
N ASP A 191 -11.53 -11.69 -4.91
CA ASP A 191 -12.60 -10.72 -4.69
C ASP A 191 -12.39 -10.01 -3.35
N ASN A 192 -11.94 -8.76 -3.38
CA ASN A 192 -11.69 -7.99 -2.16
C ASN A 192 -12.96 -7.74 -1.33
N TYR A 193 -14.13 -7.66 -1.96
CA TYR A 193 -15.38 -7.55 -1.21
C TYR A 193 -15.75 -8.84 -0.49
N TRP A 194 -15.44 -9.98 -1.09
CA TRP A 194 -15.59 -11.27 -0.43
C TRP A 194 -14.60 -11.41 0.74
N LEU A 195 -13.33 -11.04 0.54
CA LEU A 195 -12.33 -11.05 1.61
C LEU A 195 -12.75 -10.14 2.78
N LEU A 196 -13.27 -8.95 2.49
CA LEU A 196 -13.75 -8.02 3.51
C LEU A 196 -14.96 -8.59 4.28
N LYS A 197 -15.92 -9.19 3.59
CA LYS A 197 -17.10 -9.83 4.23
C LYS A 197 -16.76 -11.02 5.11
N ASN A 198 -15.69 -11.73 4.79
CA ASN A 198 -15.22 -12.91 5.52
C ASN A 198 -14.04 -12.59 6.45
N TYR A 199 -13.77 -11.31 6.69
CA TYR A 199 -12.72 -10.89 7.61
C TYR A 199 -13.11 -11.25 9.05
N ASP A 200 -12.20 -11.93 9.75
CA ASP A 200 -12.43 -12.35 11.16
C ASP A 200 -12.12 -11.20 12.12
N THR A 201 -13.15 -10.41 12.44
CA THR A 201 -13.04 -9.28 13.37
C THR A 201 -12.90 -9.71 14.83
N ASP A 202 -13.22 -10.95 15.17
CA ASP A 202 -13.07 -11.49 16.52
C ASP A 202 -11.60 -11.78 16.81
N GLN A 203 -10.84 -12.18 15.79
CA GLN A 203 -9.41 -12.47 15.93
C GLN A 203 -8.54 -11.21 15.80
N TYR A 204 -8.84 -10.36 14.82
CA TYR A 204 -8.10 -9.11 14.57
C TYR A 204 -9.06 -7.95 14.26
N PRO A 205 -8.86 -6.76 14.85
CA PRO A 205 -9.64 -5.59 14.46
C PRO A 205 -9.32 -5.25 12.98
N LEU A 206 -10.34 -4.77 12.25
CA LEU A 206 -10.13 -4.21 10.92
C LEU A 206 -9.04 -3.12 10.97
N PRO A 207 -8.14 -3.03 9.99
CA PRO A 207 -7.23 -1.88 9.89
C PRO A 207 -8.04 -0.59 9.81
N ARG A 208 -7.52 0.51 10.36
CA ARG A 208 -8.12 1.82 10.05
C ARG A 208 -7.96 2.10 8.56
N LEU A 209 -9.02 2.52 7.89
CA LEU A 209 -9.02 2.78 6.44
C LEU A 209 -9.01 4.27 6.14
N PHE A 210 -8.02 4.73 5.38
CA PHE A 210 -8.08 5.99 4.65
C PHE A 210 -8.42 5.68 3.20
N SER A 211 -9.61 6.04 2.74
CA SER A 211 -10.02 5.82 1.36
C SER A 211 -10.22 7.12 0.63
N SER A 212 -9.60 7.26 -0.54
CA SER A 212 -9.62 8.49 -1.32
C SER A 212 -9.87 8.23 -2.79
N CYS A 213 -10.62 9.13 -3.42
CA CYS A 213 -10.89 9.12 -4.85
C CYS A 213 -11.20 10.52 -5.36
N GLY A 214 -10.71 10.86 -6.54
CA GLY A 214 -11.10 12.08 -7.24
C GLY A 214 -12.56 12.01 -7.67
N THR A 215 -13.30 13.11 -7.53
CA THR A 215 -14.74 13.15 -7.88
C THR A 215 -15.00 12.96 -9.38
N GLU A 216 -13.97 13.15 -10.21
CA GLU A 216 -14.00 12.99 -11.67
C GLU A 216 -13.31 11.70 -12.14
N ASP A 217 -13.00 10.77 -11.22
CA ASP A 217 -12.32 9.49 -11.51
C ASP A 217 -13.27 8.42 -12.09
N GLY A 218 -14.32 8.85 -12.77
CA GLY A 218 -15.22 8.00 -13.52
C GLY A 218 -15.79 6.82 -12.70
N PRO A 219 -15.76 5.60 -13.25
CA PRO A 219 -16.31 4.43 -12.56
C PRO A 219 -15.64 4.09 -11.22
N VAL A 220 -14.36 4.48 -11.03
CA VAL A 220 -13.62 4.19 -9.79
C VAL A 220 -14.22 4.91 -8.60
N PHE A 221 -14.82 6.07 -8.80
CA PHE A 221 -15.49 6.81 -7.74
C PHE A 221 -16.68 6.04 -7.13
N GLY A 222 -17.47 5.36 -7.96
CA GLY A 222 -18.55 4.48 -7.49
C GLY A 222 -18.02 3.27 -6.70
N VAL A 223 -16.96 2.66 -7.19
CA VAL A 223 -16.27 1.53 -6.52
C VAL A 223 -15.69 1.95 -5.17
N HIS A 224 -15.08 3.13 -5.10
CA HIS A 224 -14.58 3.72 -3.87
C HIS A 224 -15.70 3.90 -2.82
N ARG A 225 -16.84 4.48 -3.20
CA ARG A 225 -17.96 4.68 -2.28
C ARG A 225 -18.56 3.38 -1.77
N LYS A 226 -18.70 2.37 -2.64
CA LYS A 226 -19.14 1.03 -2.26
C LYS A 226 -18.20 0.40 -1.21
N LEU A 227 -16.88 0.52 -1.39
CA LEU A 227 -15.92 0.05 -0.38
C LEU A 227 -16.12 0.75 0.97
N VAL A 228 -16.26 2.08 0.96
CA VAL A 228 -16.46 2.88 2.18
C VAL A 228 -17.73 2.47 2.93
N GLU A 229 -18.82 2.26 2.21
CA GLU A 229 -20.10 1.83 2.78
C GLU A 229 -19.97 0.44 3.43
N MET A 230 -19.46 -0.54 2.69
CA MET A 230 -19.25 -1.90 3.20
C MET A 230 -18.32 -1.94 4.41
N TYR A 231 -17.28 -1.09 4.41
CA TYR A 231 -16.34 -1.03 5.53
C TYR A 231 -17.00 -0.50 6.81
N ARG A 232 -17.88 0.51 6.68
CA ARG A 232 -18.69 1.06 7.79
C ARG A 232 -19.71 0.07 8.31
N GLU A 233 -20.38 -0.67 7.41
CA GLU A 233 -21.36 -1.71 7.78
C GLU A 233 -20.73 -2.80 8.66
N LEU A 234 -19.43 -3.09 8.47
CA LEU A 234 -18.67 -4.04 9.28
C LEU A 234 -18.08 -3.41 10.57
N GLY A 235 -18.45 -2.16 10.89
CA GLY A 235 -17.93 -1.46 12.06
C GLY A 235 -16.49 -0.95 11.92
N GLY A 236 -15.94 -0.92 10.71
CA GLY A 236 -14.59 -0.43 10.44
C GLY A 236 -14.47 1.09 10.57
N ASP A 237 -13.34 1.55 11.12
CA ASP A 237 -13.00 2.98 11.17
C ASP A 237 -12.50 3.43 9.79
N VAL A 238 -13.26 4.32 9.13
CA VAL A 238 -12.93 4.83 7.80
C VAL A 238 -12.94 6.35 7.73
N THR A 239 -11.83 6.91 7.29
CA THR A 239 -11.68 8.31 6.92
C THR A 239 -11.74 8.42 5.39
N VAL A 240 -12.56 9.33 4.90
CA VAL A 240 -12.78 9.55 3.46
C VAL A 240 -12.17 10.88 3.05
N PHE A 241 -11.43 10.87 1.92
CA PHE A 241 -10.93 12.06 1.27
C PHE A 241 -11.38 12.08 -0.20
N GLU A 242 -12.30 12.98 -0.51
CA GLU A 242 -12.81 13.21 -1.86
C GLU A 242 -12.62 14.70 -2.20
N CYS A 243 -12.07 14.98 -3.36
CA CYS A 243 -12.00 16.33 -3.92
C CYS A 243 -11.94 16.24 -5.45
N GLU A 244 -12.05 17.39 -6.11
CA GLU A 244 -11.85 17.49 -7.57
C GLU A 244 -10.51 16.85 -7.97
N GLY A 245 -10.56 15.95 -8.95
CA GLY A 245 -9.43 15.21 -9.46
C GLY A 245 -9.84 13.98 -10.26
N VAL A 246 -8.89 13.50 -11.05
CA VAL A 246 -9.01 12.34 -11.92
C VAL A 246 -8.04 11.23 -11.47
N HIS A 247 -7.91 10.17 -12.27
CA HIS A 247 -7.07 9.01 -11.99
C HIS A 247 -5.58 9.28 -12.27
N ASP A 248 -4.96 10.20 -11.49
CA ASP A 248 -3.56 10.61 -11.68
C ASP A 248 -2.82 10.98 -10.38
N PHE A 249 -1.51 11.18 -10.52
CA PHE A 249 -0.66 11.57 -9.39
C PHE A 249 -0.91 12.99 -8.86
N HIS A 250 -1.57 13.88 -9.60
CA HIS A 250 -1.96 15.19 -9.06
C HIS A 250 -2.98 15.02 -7.93
N PHE A 251 -3.92 14.08 -8.08
CA PHE A 251 -4.84 13.73 -7.02
C PHE A 251 -4.15 12.88 -5.94
N TRP A 252 -3.44 11.82 -6.31
CA TRP A 252 -2.86 10.88 -5.34
C TRP A 252 -1.81 11.52 -4.44
N ASN A 253 -1.02 12.49 -4.94
CA ASN A 253 -0.07 13.24 -4.10
C ASN A 253 -0.80 14.07 -3.03
N LYS A 254 -1.91 14.76 -3.38
CA LYS A 254 -2.74 15.48 -2.39
C LYS A 254 -3.35 14.54 -1.34
N ALA A 255 -3.83 13.37 -1.78
CA ALA A 255 -4.40 12.39 -0.89
C ALA A 255 -3.36 11.77 0.06
N LEU A 256 -2.16 11.48 -0.45
CA LEU A 256 -1.03 11.01 0.36
C LEU A 256 -0.61 12.06 1.38
N GLU A 257 -0.44 13.32 0.97
CA GLU A 257 -0.15 14.44 1.86
C GLU A 257 -1.16 14.53 3.00
N ARG A 258 -2.45 14.49 2.66
CA ARG A 258 -3.54 14.52 3.65
C ARG A 258 -3.43 13.37 4.65
N ALA A 259 -3.22 12.14 4.17
CA ALA A 259 -3.09 10.96 5.01
C ALA A 259 -1.86 11.05 5.94
N MET A 260 -0.71 11.45 5.39
CA MET A 260 0.55 11.54 6.14
C MET A 260 0.49 12.57 7.25
N TYR A 261 -0.07 13.76 6.99
CA TYR A 261 -0.05 14.86 7.95
C TYR A 261 -1.21 14.90 8.94
N THR A 262 -2.34 14.26 8.63
CA THR A 262 -3.54 14.41 9.45
C THR A 262 -4.14 13.12 9.95
N TRP A 263 -3.70 11.96 9.45
CA TRP A 263 -4.37 10.71 9.73
C TRP A 263 -3.45 9.57 10.22
N LEU A 264 -2.29 9.38 9.59
CA LEU A 264 -1.35 8.37 10.06
C LEU A 264 -0.75 8.75 11.44
N PRO A 265 -0.55 7.78 12.34
CA PRO A 265 0.13 8.04 13.60
C PRO A 265 1.60 8.38 13.33
N ASN A 266 1.97 9.63 13.54
CA ASN A 266 3.29 10.19 13.27
C ASN A 266 3.99 10.68 14.55
N GLU A 267 5.27 11.01 14.43
CA GLU A 267 6.08 11.54 15.53
C GLU A 267 6.17 13.08 15.54
N ARG A 268 5.37 13.74 14.71
CA ARG A 268 5.44 15.19 14.47
C ARG A 268 5.23 16.06 15.72
N GLU A 269 4.48 15.57 16.71
CA GLU A 269 4.28 16.29 17.97
C GLU A 269 5.58 16.51 18.77
N LYS A 270 6.63 15.71 18.50
CA LYS A 270 7.94 15.91 19.11
C LYS A 270 8.67 17.15 18.56
N TYR A 271 8.34 17.58 17.34
CA TYR A 271 9.01 18.68 16.64
C TYR A 271 8.28 20.02 16.76
N ASN A 272 7.01 20.01 17.19
CA ASN A 272 6.18 21.23 17.31
C ASN A 272 6.14 21.80 18.74
N LYS A 273 7.02 21.33 19.64
CA LYS A 273 7.08 21.80 21.06
C LYS A 273 8.22 22.77 21.33
N GLU A 274 8.67 23.53 20.33
CA GLU A 274 9.56 24.68 20.56
C GLU A 274 9.00 25.96 19.94
#